data_027d4ca1097e41d8381e6e2de318ad4d
#
_entry.id   027d4ca1097e41d8381e6e2de318ad4d
#
_cell.length_a   1.000
_cell.length_b   1.000
_cell.length_c   1.000
_cell.angle_alpha   90.00
_cell.angle_beta   90.00
_cell.angle_gamma   90.00
#
_symmetry.space_group_name_H-M   'P 1'
#
loop_
_entity.id
_entity.type
_entity.pdbx_description
1 polymer ?
#
loop_
_entity_poly.entity_id
_entity_poly.type
_entity_poly.pdbx_seq_one_letter_code
_entity_poly.pdbx_strand_id
1 'polypeptide(L)'
;MDSRIRVLVAKPGLDGHDRGAKVIARALRDAGMEVVYTGLRQTPEMIVNAALQEDVQVIGLCILSGAHNAIVPRILELLKKKGMTDVVVIVGGIVPDEDAAELKRQGVGAVFQPGASLEAIVEFIRGSVKQPASLT
;
A
#
# COMPACT_ATOMS: atom_id res chain seq x y z
N MET A 1 10.78 -11.39 -20.24
CA MET A 1 9.49 -11.11 -19.63
C MET A 1 9.63 -10.14 -18.50
N ASP A 2 8.89 -9.13 -18.61
CA ASP A 2 8.97 -8.06 -17.65
C ASP A 2 8.08 -8.37 -16.46
N SER A 3 8.71 -8.60 -15.32
CA SER A 3 8.00 -8.93 -14.10
C SER A 3 7.94 -7.72 -13.18
N ARG A 4 7.48 -6.60 -13.72
CA ARG A 4 7.36 -5.39 -12.92
C ARG A 4 6.44 -5.59 -11.75
N ILE A 5 6.85 -5.04 -10.62
CA ILE A 5 6.01 -5.01 -9.44
C ILE A 5 4.88 -4.03 -9.69
N ARG A 6 3.66 -4.46 -9.45
CA ARG A 6 2.49 -3.61 -9.64
C ARG A 6 1.98 -3.15 -8.28
N VAL A 7 1.89 -1.84 -8.11
CA VAL A 7 1.54 -1.23 -6.84
C VAL A 7 0.27 -0.38 -7.00
N LEU A 8 -0.67 -0.57 -6.09
CA LEU A 8 -1.83 0.30 -5.99
C LEU A 8 -1.55 1.34 -4.90
N VAL A 9 -1.58 2.62 -5.27
CA VAL A 9 -1.45 3.70 -4.30
C VAL A 9 -2.84 4.27 -4.06
N ALA A 10 -3.28 4.24 -2.82
CA ALA A 10 -4.64 4.64 -2.48
C ALA A 10 -4.65 5.61 -1.33
N LYS A 11 -5.65 6.48 -1.32
CA LYS A 11 -5.85 7.43 -0.24
C LYS A 11 -7.26 7.24 0.29
N PRO A 12 -7.40 6.44 1.34
CA PRO A 12 -8.72 6.15 1.89
C PRO A 12 -9.25 7.30 2.74
N GLY A 13 -10.55 7.29 2.95
CA GLY A 13 -11.20 8.25 3.83
C GLY A 13 -11.56 9.55 3.14
N LEU A 14 -11.84 10.57 3.95
CA LEU A 14 -12.32 11.85 3.45
C LEU A 14 -11.24 12.91 3.28
N ASP A 15 -9.99 12.56 3.56
CA ASP A 15 -8.88 13.49 3.44
C ASP A 15 -8.68 13.88 1.97
N GLY A 16 -8.65 15.18 1.72
CA GLY A 16 -8.49 15.71 0.36
C GLY A 16 -7.07 16.02 -0.04
N HIS A 17 -6.08 15.66 0.78
CA HIS A 17 -4.68 15.98 0.52
C HIS A 17 -3.99 14.82 -0.17
N ASP A 18 -3.72 14.95 -1.46
CA ASP A 18 -3.16 13.84 -2.23
C ASP A 18 -1.70 14.03 -2.65
N ARG A 19 -1.06 15.12 -2.23
CA ARG A 19 0.30 15.43 -2.67
C ARG A 19 1.29 14.33 -2.30
N GLY A 20 1.23 13.85 -1.06
CA GLY A 20 2.14 12.80 -0.62
C GLY A 20 1.95 11.51 -1.40
N ALA A 21 0.71 11.15 -1.66
CA ALA A 21 0.42 9.95 -2.43
C ALA A 21 0.95 10.06 -3.85
N LYS A 22 0.82 11.23 -4.48
CA LYS A 22 1.32 11.44 -5.83
C LYS A 22 2.84 11.40 -5.90
N VAL A 23 3.52 11.94 -4.88
CA VAL A 23 4.98 11.90 -4.82
C VAL A 23 5.47 10.46 -4.73
N ILE A 24 4.83 9.66 -3.88
CA ILE A 24 5.18 8.24 -3.74
C ILE A 24 4.91 7.49 -5.04
N ALA A 25 3.76 7.73 -5.65
CA ALA A 25 3.42 7.08 -6.91
C ALA A 25 4.47 7.36 -7.99
N ARG A 26 4.92 8.61 -8.07
CA ARG A 26 5.94 8.98 -9.04
C ARG A 26 7.28 8.31 -8.76
N ALA A 27 7.67 8.26 -7.49
CA ALA A 27 8.93 7.63 -7.11
C ALA A 27 8.93 6.15 -7.46
N LEU A 28 7.81 5.47 -7.25
CA LEU A 28 7.69 4.06 -7.58
C LEU A 28 7.74 3.83 -9.09
N ARG A 29 7.09 4.71 -9.87
CA ARG A 29 7.18 4.63 -11.32
C ARG A 29 8.62 4.83 -11.81
N ASP A 30 9.30 5.82 -11.22
CA ASP A 30 10.69 6.09 -11.59
C ASP A 30 11.59 4.92 -11.26
N ALA A 31 11.22 4.10 -10.29
CA ALA A 31 11.96 2.90 -9.91
C ALA A 31 11.62 1.69 -10.80
N GLY A 32 10.76 1.88 -11.80
CA GLY A 32 10.44 0.80 -12.74
C GLY A 32 9.20 -0.01 -12.38
N MET A 33 8.43 0.42 -11.40
CA MET A 33 7.21 -0.29 -11.01
C MET A 33 6.02 0.23 -11.79
N GLU A 34 5.01 -0.63 -11.97
CA GLU A 34 3.73 -0.18 -12.49
C GLU A 34 2.88 0.32 -11.33
N VAL A 35 2.39 1.53 -11.44
CA VAL A 35 1.63 2.15 -10.35
C VAL A 35 0.23 2.50 -10.82
N VAL A 36 -0.75 2.06 -10.06
CA VAL A 36 -2.14 2.47 -10.24
C VAL A 36 -2.49 3.40 -9.09
N TYR A 37 -2.85 4.62 -9.39
CA TYR A 37 -3.26 5.59 -8.38
C TYR A 37 -4.78 5.70 -8.42
N THR A 38 -5.44 5.36 -7.30
CA THR A 38 -6.90 5.32 -7.28
C THR A 38 -7.56 6.69 -7.09
N GLY A 39 -6.78 7.68 -6.65
CA GLY A 39 -7.35 8.97 -6.32
C GLY A 39 -7.79 9.07 -4.87
N LEU A 40 -8.54 10.12 -4.58
CA LEU A 40 -8.97 10.46 -3.24
C LEU A 40 -10.24 9.73 -2.82
N ARG A 41 -10.50 9.73 -1.53
CA ARG A 41 -11.77 9.32 -0.93
C ARG A 41 -12.19 7.90 -1.26
N GLN A 42 -11.26 7.01 -1.25
CA GLN A 42 -11.52 5.60 -1.53
C GLN A 42 -12.01 4.88 -0.28
N THR A 43 -13.05 4.05 -0.44
CA THR A 43 -13.47 3.17 0.65
C THR A 43 -12.59 1.91 0.65
N PRO A 44 -12.52 1.18 1.78
CA PRO A 44 -11.80 -0.09 1.80
C PRO A 44 -12.27 -1.05 0.70
N GLU A 45 -13.56 -1.12 0.46
CA GLU A 45 -14.12 -1.98 -0.58
C GLU A 45 -13.63 -1.58 -1.97
N MET A 46 -13.62 -0.28 -2.25
CA MET A 46 -13.14 0.23 -3.54
C MET A 46 -11.66 -0.09 -3.74
N ILE A 47 -10.88 0.06 -2.68
CA ILE A 47 -9.44 -0.19 -2.73
C ILE A 47 -9.16 -1.67 -3.04
N VAL A 48 -9.83 -2.56 -2.32
CA VAL A 48 -9.61 -3.99 -2.50
C VAL A 48 -10.12 -4.45 -3.87
N ASN A 49 -11.25 -3.93 -4.33
CA ASN A 49 -11.75 -4.25 -5.65
C ASN A 49 -10.78 -3.79 -6.75
N ALA A 50 -10.23 -2.59 -6.61
CA ALA A 50 -9.24 -2.11 -7.58
C ALA A 50 -7.98 -2.98 -7.55
N ALA A 51 -7.53 -3.37 -6.36
CA ALA A 51 -6.37 -4.23 -6.24
C ALA A 51 -6.59 -5.58 -6.92
N LEU A 52 -7.78 -6.13 -6.78
CA LEU A 52 -8.11 -7.39 -7.42
C LEU A 52 -8.15 -7.25 -8.94
N GLN A 53 -8.82 -6.22 -9.44
CA GLN A 53 -8.94 -5.98 -10.88
C GLN A 53 -7.60 -5.73 -11.55
N GLU A 54 -6.73 -5.00 -10.85
CA GLU A 54 -5.42 -4.64 -11.40
C GLU A 54 -4.35 -5.70 -11.10
N ASP A 55 -4.70 -6.71 -10.34
CA ASP A 55 -3.79 -7.80 -9.99
C ASP A 55 -2.48 -7.26 -9.39
N VAL A 56 -2.62 -6.39 -8.39
CA VAL A 56 -1.46 -5.76 -7.77
C VAL A 56 -0.80 -6.67 -6.75
N GLN A 57 0.47 -6.45 -6.53
CA GLN A 57 1.25 -7.18 -5.54
C GLN A 57 1.40 -6.40 -4.24
N VAL A 58 1.22 -5.07 -4.32
CA VAL A 58 1.39 -4.18 -3.17
C VAL A 58 0.27 -3.15 -3.15
N ILE A 59 -0.27 -2.89 -1.96
CA ILE A 59 -1.19 -1.78 -1.75
C ILE A 59 -0.49 -0.79 -0.82
N GLY A 60 -0.29 0.44 -1.29
CA GLY A 60 0.26 1.51 -0.49
C GLY A 60 -0.87 2.45 -0.07
N LEU A 61 -1.07 2.58 1.22
CA LEU A 61 -2.12 3.43 1.79
C LEU A 61 -1.51 4.67 2.37
N CYS A 62 -1.98 5.84 1.93
CA CYS A 62 -1.52 7.12 2.46
C CYS A 62 -2.61 7.69 3.36
N ILE A 63 -2.37 7.70 4.65
CA ILE A 63 -3.36 8.09 5.64
C ILE A 63 -2.79 9.21 6.51
N LEU A 64 -3.45 10.36 6.53
CA LEU A 64 -2.97 11.51 7.30
C LEU A 64 -3.78 11.81 8.55
N SER A 65 -4.97 11.25 8.68
CA SER A 65 -5.94 11.73 9.64
C SER A 65 -6.17 10.84 10.85
N GLY A 66 -5.30 9.91 11.13
CA GLY A 66 -5.50 9.03 12.28
C GLY A 66 -6.57 7.95 12.07
N ALA A 67 -7.13 7.86 10.88
CA ALA A 67 -8.16 6.87 10.58
C ALA A 67 -7.61 5.47 10.33
N HIS A 68 -6.31 5.29 10.47
CA HIS A 68 -5.65 4.02 10.18
C HIS A 68 -6.20 2.86 11.01
N ASN A 69 -6.61 3.12 12.25
CA ASN A 69 -7.10 2.05 13.12
C ASN A 69 -8.46 1.48 12.71
N ALA A 70 -9.23 2.23 11.94
CA ALA A 70 -10.52 1.75 11.42
C ALA A 70 -10.39 1.21 10.01
N ILE A 71 -9.61 1.87 9.18
CA ILE A 71 -9.54 1.59 7.75
C ILE A 71 -8.64 0.40 7.43
N VAL A 72 -7.46 0.35 8.02
CA VAL A 72 -6.48 -0.69 7.68
C VAL A 72 -6.96 -2.09 8.05
N PRO A 73 -7.49 -2.32 9.27
CA PRO A 73 -8.01 -3.65 9.58
C PRO A 73 -9.11 -4.11 8.63
N ARG A 74 -9.96 -3.18 8.19
CA ARG A 74 -11.03 -3.51 7.25
C ARG A 74 -10.47 -3.95 5.90
N ILE A 75 -9.42 -3.27 5.43
CA ILE A 75 -8.78 -3.65 4.17
C ILE A 75 -8.15 -5.03 4.30
N LEU A 76 -7.44 -5.29 5.40
CA LEU A 76 -6.82 -6.59 5.62
C LEU A 76 -7.86 -7.71 5.66
N GLU A 77 -9.00 -7.46 6.32
CA GLU A 77 -10.08 -8.43 6.38
C GLU A 77 -10.64 -8.72 4.99
N LEU A 78 -10.86 -7.69 4.18
CA LEU A 78 -11.38 -7.85 2.84
C LEU A 78 -10.42 -8.61 1.93
N LEU A 79 -9.12 -8.33 2.05
CA LEU A 79 -8.11 -9.07 1.30
C LEU A 79 -8.15 -10.56 1.65
N LYS A 80 -8.27 -10.84 2.93
CA LYS A 80 -8.33 -12.22 3.39
C LYS A 80 -9.56 -12.93 2.85
N LYS A 81 -10.72 -12.27 2.88
CA LYS A 81 -11.96 -12.84 2.36
C LYS A 81 -11.89 -13.15 0.87
N LYS A 82 -11.13 -12.37 0.13
CA LYS A 82 -11.00 -12.56 -1.32
C LYS A 82 -9.83 -13.46 -1.71
N GLY A 83 -9.16 -14.04 -0.73
CA GLY A 83 -8.02 -14.93 -0.99
C GLY A 83 -6.77 -14.20 -1.46
N MET A 84 -6.68 -12.91 -1.21
CA MET A 84 -5.54 -12.07 -1.64
C MET A 84 -4.52 -11.94 -0.52
N THR A 85 -4.12 -13.06 0.05
CA THR A 85 -3.22 -13.06 1.21
C THR A 85 -1.76 -12.78 0.83
N ASP A 86 -1.42 -12.84 -0.44
CA ASP A 86 -0.06 -12.57 -0.92
C ASP A 86 0.19 -11.09 -1.17
N VAL A 87 -0.84 -10.26 -1.11
CA VAL A 87 -0.69 -8.83 -1.35
C VAL A 87 -0.05 -8.18 -0.13
N VAL A 88 1.01 -7.42 -0.36
CA VAL A 88 1.72 -6.70 0.70
C VAL A 88 1.03 -5.35 0.90
N VAL A 89 0.70 -5.04 2.15
CA VAL A 89 0.08 -3.74 2.49
C VAL A 89 1.11 -2.90 3.23
N ILE A 90 1.36 -1.70 2.73
CA ILE A 90 2.19 -0.73 3.44
C ILE A 90 1.37 0.51 3.73
N VAL A 91 1.70 1.18 4.81
CA VAL A 91 0.98 2.38 5.28
C VAL A 91 1.97 3.52 5.41
N GLY A 92 1.63 4.65 4.83
CA GLY A 92 2.41 5.89 4.99
C GLY A 92 1.56 6.95 5.65
N GLY A 93 2.15 7.66 6.60
CA GLY A 93 1.46 8.74 7.29
C GLY A 93 1.94 8.90 8.71
N ILE A 94 1.24 9.74 9.45
CA ILE A 94 1.56 9.97 10.85
C ILE A 94 0.86 8.89 11.68
N VAL A 95 1.62 7.89 12.11
CA VAL A 95 1.08 6.75 12.86
C VAL A 95 1.90 6.61 14.14
N PRO A 96 1.28 6.70 15.32
CA PRO A 96 2.02 6.49 16.56
C PRO A 96 2.69 5.12 16.59
N ASP A 97 3.83 5.02 17.27
CA ASP A 97 4.60 3.79 17.30
C ASP A 97 3.80 2.59 17.81
N GLU A 98 2.95 2.80 18.78
CA GLU A 98 2.10 1.73 19.32
C GLU A 98 1.13 1.22 18.27
N ASP A 99 0.55 2.14 17.50
CA ASP A 99 -0.38 1.78 16.44
C ASP A 99 0.35 1.10 15.29
N ALA A 100 1.55 1.57 14.97
CA ALA A 100 2.36 0.95 13.93
C ALA A 100 2.68 -0.49 14.27
N ALA A 101 3.04 -0.75 15.53
CA ALA A 101 3.32 -2.11 15.98
C ALA A 101 2.09 -2.99 15.87
N GLU A 102 0.93 -2.45 16.24
CA GLU A 102 -0.32 -3.22 16.16
C GLU A 102 -0.70 -3.52 14.71
N LEU A 103 -0.54 -2.55 13.82
CA LEU A 103 -0.83 -2.78 12.40
C LEU A 103 0.07 -3.87 11.82
N LYS A 104 1.33 -3.88 12.19
CA LYS A 104 2.25 -4.92 11.75
C LYS A 104 1.83 -6.30 12.26
N ARG A 105 1.37 -6.38 13.51
CA ARG A 105 0.86 -7.65 14.04
C ARG A 105 -0.35 -8.14 13.26
N GLN A 106 -1.17 -7.22 12.75
CA GLN A 106 -2.36 -7.56 11.98
C GLN A 106 -2.05 -7.97 10.55
N GLY A 107 -0.84 -7.73 10.07
CA GLY A 107 -0.45 -8.15 8.74
C GLY A 107 0.07 -7.07 7.82
N VAL A 108 0.18 -5.82 8.29
CA VAL A 108 0.79 -4.75 7.51
C VAL A 108 2.28 -5.02 7.39
N GLY A 109 2.80 -4.90 6.18
CA GLY A 109 4.21 -5.17 5.92
C GLY A 109 5.14 -4.12 6.50
N ALA A 110 4.78 -2.86 6.40
CA ALA A 110 5.58 -1.76 6.93
C ALA A 110 4.74 -0.51 7.11
N VAL A 111 5.17 0.32 8.05
CA VAL A 111 4.59 1.65 8.27
C VAL A 111 5.71 2.67 8.08
N PHE A 112 5.51 3.63 7.18
CA PHE A 112 6.51 4.67 6.92
C PHE A 112 6.03 5.98 7.49
N GLN A 113 6.79 6.51 8.43
CA GLN A 113 6.50 7.79 9.06
C GLN A 113 6.88 8.95 8.13
N PRO A 114 6.36 10.15 8.37
CA PRO A 114 6.80 11.33 7.62
C PRO A 114 8.32 11.48 7.74
N GLY A 115 8.96 11.79 6.64
CA GLY A 115 10.40 11.89 6.59
C GLY A 115 11.13 10.63 6.18
N ALA A 116 10.42 9.50 6.05
CA ALA A 116 11.02 8.31 5.50
C ALA A 116 11.45 8.60 4.05
N SER A 117 12.61 8.09 3.67
CA SER A 117 13.09 8.34 2.31
C SER A 117 12.29 7.54 1.30
N LEU A 118 12.14 8.09 0.10
CA LEU A 118 11.47 7.38 -0.98
C LEU A 118 12.24 6.12 -1.36
N GLU A 119 13.57 6.17 -1.25
CA GLU A 119 14.40 5.00 -1.50
C GLU A 119 14.09 3.86 -0.53
N ALA A 120 13.86 4.18 0.73
CA ALA A 120 13.53 3.16 1.72
C ALA A 120 12.22 2.45 1.37
N ILE A 121 11.24 3.20 0.88
CA ILE A 121 9.97 2.63 0.46
C ILE A 121 10.17 1.70 -0.73
N VAL A 122 10.92 2.15 -1.72
CA VAL A 122 11.20 1.36 -2.92
C VAL A 122 11.93 0.07 -2.56
N GLU A 123 12.95 0.16 -1.71
CA GLU A 123 13.72 -1.01 -1.32
C GLU A 123 12.90 -2.00 -0.52
N PHE A 124 12.04 -1.49 0.37
CA PHE A 124 11.16 -2.38 1.12
C PHE A 124 10.24 -3.16 0.19
N ILE A 125 9.65 -2.48 -0.79
CA ILE A 125 8.74 -3.12 -1.73
C ILE A 125 9.49 -4.19 -2.53
N ARG A 126 10.66 -3.86 -3.04
CA ARG A 126 11.46 -4.81 -3.83
C ARG A 126 11.83 -6.05 -3.02
N GLY A 127 12.12 -5.88 -1.74
CA GLY A 127 12.48 -7.00 -0.88
C GLY A 127 11.31 -7.82 -0.40
N SER A 128 10.10 -7.24 -0.41
CA SER A 128 8.93 -7.90 0.15
C SER A 128 8.13 -8.70 -0.86
N VAL A 129 8.18 -8.28 -2.12
CA VAL A 129 7.39 -8.94 -3.17
C VAL A 129 8.18 -10.14 -3.69
N LYS A 130 7.54 -11.31 -3.62
CA LYS A 130 8.15 -12.50 -4.15
C LYS A 130 8.08 -12.46 -5.67
N GLN A 131 9.19 -12.79 -6.30
CA GLN A 131 9.20 -12.89 -7.74
C GLN A 131 8.32 -14.05 -8.18
N PRO A 132 7.67 -13.94 -9.33
CA PRO A 132 6.87 -15.04 -9.83
C PRO A 132 7.69 -16.32 -9.94
N ALA A 133 7.09 -17.45 -9.60
CA ALA A 133 7.78 -18.71 -9.63
C ALA A 133 8.28 -19.07 -11.01
N SER A 134 7.65 -18.54 -12.02
CA SER A 134 8.06 -18.75 -13.39
C SER A 134 9.48 -18.26 -13.69
N LEU A 135 10.03 -17.49 -12.79
CA LEU A 135 11.39 -16.98 -12.95
C LEU A 135 12.46 -17.97 -12.49
N THR A 136 12.03 -19.04 -11.91
CA THR A 136 12.95 -20.09 -11.48
C THR A 136 13.18 -21.08 -12.58
#